data_cba4689f32c92e1b5dbc7adbf9858a90
#
_entry.id   cba4689f32c92e1b5dbc7adbf9858a90
#
_cell.length_a   1.000
_cell.length_b   1.000
_cell.length_c   1.000
_cell.angle_alpha   90.00
_cell.angle_beta   90.00
_cell.angle_gamma   90.00
#
_symmetry.space_group_name_H-M   'P 1'
#
loop_
_entity.id
_entity.type
_entity.pdbx_description
1 polymer ?
#
loop_
_entity_poly.entity_id
_entity_poly.type
_entity_poly.pdbx_seq_one_letter_code
_entity_poly.pdbx_strand_id
1 'polypeptide(L)'
;MAQKHSRVTAAGRLVWFTERLWYRARDLPVRQIPIEEIAEFDQDWWFGRTPPTCRAVAQHARRIFDADVQYPIILSAEGYLMDGGHRIAEAYLLQMHEVPAVQFVLDPEPDYILPPDAPLPHVPRIPVPALGGGL
;
A
#
# COMPACT_ATOMS: atom_id res chain seq x y z
N MET A 1 -7.31 8.56 10.60
CA MET A 1 -5.99 8.90 9.99
C MET A 1 -6.03 8.62 8.51
N ALA A 2 -5.51 9.54 7.71
CA ALA A 2 -5.34 9.29 6.29
C ALA A 2 -4.27 8.23 6.09
N GLN A 3 -4.49 7.33 5.16
CA GLN A 3 -3.52 6.29 4.83
C GLN A 3 -2.36 6.88 4.05
N LYS A 4 -1.18 6.34 4.30
CA LYS A 4 0.07 6.80 3.71
C LYS A 4 0.96 5.63 3.38
N HIS A 5 1.75 5.82 2.34
CA HIS A 5 2.92 5.00 2.05
C HIS A 5 4.17 5.84 2.27
N SER A 6 5.21 5.26 2.85
CA SER A 6 6.47 5.97 3.01
C SER A 6 7.63 5.07 2.67
N ARG A 7 8.73 5.70 2.23
CA ARG A 7 9.97 5.00 1.89
C ARG A 7 11.15 5.88 2.22
N VAL A 8 12.16 5.31 2.88
CA VAL A 8 13.38 6.04 3.23
C VAL A 8 14.34 5.96 2.04
N THR A 9 14.86 7.13 1.64
CA THR A 9 15.86 7.27 0.59
C THR A 9 16.97 8.19 1.06
N ALA A 10 17.98 8.41 0.21
CA ALA A 10 19.03 9.38 0.49
C ALA A 10 18.49 10.80 0.69
N ALA A 11 17.34 11.14 0.09
CA ALA A 11 16.70 12.44 0.25
C ALA A 11 15.92 12.56 1.57
N GLY A 12 15.70 11.46 2.29
CA GLY A 12 14.90 11.42 3.51
C GLY A 12 13.76 10.41 3.40
N ARG A 13 12.78 10.55 4.26
CA ARG A 13 11.58 9.72 4.21
C ARG A 13 10.56 10.38 3.29
N LEU A 14 10.33 9.76 2.15
CA LEU A 14 9.32 10.21 1.18
C LEU A 14 7.96 9.68 1.63
N VAL A 15 6.94 10.53 1.62
CA VAL A 15 5.60 10.16 2.07
C VAL A 15 4.58 10.51 1.00
N TRP A 16 3.72 9.55 0.69
CA TRP A 16 2.60 9.73 -0.23
C TRP A 16 1.30 9.42 0.49
N PHE A 17 0.28 10.25 0.27
CA PHE A 17 -1.07 9.90 0.68
C PHE A 17 -1.63 8.85 -0.31
N THR A 18 -2.18 7.78 0.22
CA THR A 18 -2.67 6.66 -0.59
C THR A 18 -3.73 7.10 -1.59
N GLU A 19 -4.63 7.99 -1.19
CA GLU A 19 -5.67 8.50 -2.07
C GLU A 19 -5.11 9.25 -3.28
N ARG A 20 -3.98 9.94 -3.10
CA ARG A 20 -3.32 10.63 -4.21
C ARG A 20 -2.62 9.64 -5.13
N LEU A 21 -2.06 8.57 -4.58
CA LEU A 21 -1.49 7.50 -5.39
C LEU A 21 -2.57 6.90 -6.29
N TRP A 22 -3.75 6.63 -5.75
CA TRP A 22 -4.88 6.12 -6.53
C TRP A 22 -5.27 7.05 -7.66
N TYR A 23 -5.37 8.33 -7.37
CA TYR A 23 -5.70 9.33 -8.39
C TYR A 23 -4.67 9.35 -9.52
N ARG A 24 -3.38 9.37 -9.15
CA ARG A 24 -2.29 9.43 -10.13
C ARG A 24 -2.14 8.13 -10.93
N ALA A 25 -2.55 7.01 -10.37
CA ALA A 25 -2.45 5.71 -11.00
C ALA A 25 -3.66 5.35 -11.86
N ARG A 26 -4.71 6.17 -11.86
CA ARG A 26 -6.01 5.82 -12.43
C ARG A 26 -6.01 5.44 -13.91
N ASP A 27 -5.08 5.97 -14.67
CA ASP A 27 -4.99 5.73 -16.11
C ASP A 27 -3.87 4.76 -16.51
N LEU A 28 -3.16 4.19 -15.53
CA LEU A 28 -2.11 3.23 -15.80
C LEU A 28 -2.72 1.89 -16.23
N PRO A 29 -2.07 1.18 -17.16
CA PRO A 29 -2.56 -0.12 -17.59
C PRO A 29 -2.45 -1.13 -16.46
N VAL A 30 -3.44 -2.01 -16.35
CA VAL A 30 -3.46 -3.08 -15.37
C VAL A 30 -2.81 -4.32 -15.98
N ARG A 31 -1.91 -4.96 -15.23
CA ARG A 31 -1.34 -6.24 -15.61
C ARG A 31 -1.35 -7.20 -14.43
N GLN A 32 -1.30 -8.49 -14.70
CA GLN A 32 -1.24 -9.50 -13.66
C GLN A 32 0.20 -9.70 -13.21
N ILE A 33 0.40 -9.71 -11.91
CA ILE A 33 1.71 -9.89 -11.28
C ILE A 33 1.66 -11.15 -10.40
N PRO A 34 2.60 -12.09 -10.53
CA PRO A 34 2.69 -13.21 -9.59
C PRO A 34 2.91 -12.70 -8.17
N ILE A 35 2.17 -13.26 -7.23
CA ILE A 35 2.31 -12.89 -5.80
C ILE A 35 3.76 -13.11 -5.35
N GLU A 36 4.41 -14.17 -5.83
CA GLU A 36 5.78 -14.49 -5.45
C GLU A 36 6.80 -13.45 -5.86
N GLU A 37 6.48 -12.59 -6.81
CA GLU A 37 7.38 -11.50 -7.23
C GLU A 37 7.26 -10.27 -6.34
N ILE A 38 6.32 -10.24 -5.40
CA ILE A 38 6.09 -9.09 -4.52
C ILE A 38 6.88 -9.31 -3.24
N ALA A 39 8.07 -8.71 -3.14
CA ALA A 39 8.97 -8.91 -2.01
C ALA A 39 8.34 -8.53 -0.67
N GLU A 40 7.51 -7.49 -0.67
CA GLU A 40 6.88 -6.98 0.54
C GLU A 40 5.88 -7.96 1.15
N PHE A 41 5.42 -8.96 0.38
CA PHE A 41 4.53 -9.98 0.93
C PHE A 41 5.21 -10.81 2.03
N ASP A 42 6.52 -10.92 1.99
CA ASP A 42 7.31 -11.64 3.00
C ASP A 42 7.97 -10.70 4.01
N GLN A 43 7.51 -9.47 4.10
CA GLN A 43 8.03 -8.47 5.02
C GLN A 43 6.92 -7.99 5.96
N ASP A 44 7.33 -7.31 7.05
CA ASP A 44 6.37 -6.65 7.93
C ASP A 44 5.88 -5.37 7.25
N TRP A 45 4.68 -5.45 6.68
CA TRP A 45 4.08 -4.34 5.94
C TRP A 45 3.18 -3.47 6.83
N TRP A 46 2.59 -4.07 7.90
CA TRP A 46 1.55 -3.39 8.65
C TRP A 46 1.96 -2.89 10.03
N PHE A 47 2.88 -3.59 10.68
CA PHE A 47 3.12 -3.32 12.10
C PHE A 47 4.27 -2.34 12.31
N GLY A 48 5.37 -2.50 11.59
CA GLY A 48 6.50 -1.59 11.72
C GLY A 48 6.94 -1.44 13.16
N ARG A 49 6.73 -0.25 13.72
CA ARG A 49 7.05 0.04 15.12
C ARG A 49 5.90 -0.28 16.07
N THR A 50 4.73 -0.66 15.55
CA THR A 50 3.55 -0.96 16.36
C THR A 50 3.56 -2.44 16.71
N PRO A 51 3.49 -2.81 18.00
CA PRO A 51 3.43 -4.22 18.36
C PRO A 51 2.21 -4.92 17.74
N PRO A 52 2.35 -6.17 17.33
CA PRO A 52 1.23 -6.92 16.76
C PRO A 52 0.33 -7.47 17.85
N THR A 53 -0.39 -6.59 18.55
CA THR A 53 -1.36 -7.02 19.56
C THR A 53 -2.47 -7.86 18.93
N CYS A 54 -3.17 -8.65 19.73
CA CYS A 54 -4.32 -9.41 19.24
C CYS A 54 -5.33 -8.51 18.52
N ARG A 55 -5.57 -7.33 19.08
CA ARG A 55 -6.48 -6.36 18.47
C ARG A 55 -5.96 -5.91 17.09
N ALA A 56 -4.67 -5.56 17.00
CA ALA A 56 -4.10 -5.10 15.74
C ALA A 56 -4.15 -6.21 14.67
N VAL A 57 -3.83 -7.43 15.03
CA VAL A 57 -3.92 -8.57 14.13
C VAL A 57 -5.36 -8.78 13.67
N ALA A 58 -6.33 -8.72 14.59
CA ALA A 58 -7.74 -8.89 14.26
C ALA A 58 -8.24 -7.79 13.32
N GLN A 59 -7.79 -6.54 13.52
CA GLN A 59 -8.17 -5.43 12.64
C GLN A 59 -7.62 -5.62 11.24
N HIS A 60 -6.38 -6.06 11.10
CA HIS A 60 -5.82 -6.37 9.79
C HIS A 60 -6.49 -7.58 9.16
N ALA A 61 -6.84 -8.59 9.94
CA ALA A 61 -7.58 -9.75 9.44
C ALA A 61 -8.91 -9.33 8.85
N ARG A 62 -9.62 -8.39 9.49
CA ARG A 62 -10.89 -7.86 8.97
C ARG A 62 -10.66 -7.16 7.62
N ARG A 63 -9.63 -6.36 7.53
CA ARG A 63 -9.30 -5.66 6.28
C ARG A 63 -8.92 -6.61 5.17
N ILE A 64 -8.21 -7.69 5.49
CA ILE A 64 -7.89 -8.74 4.53
C ILE A 64 -9.18 -9.38 4.03
N PHE A 65 -10.06 -9.75 4.96
CA PHE A 65 -11.31 -10.41 4.63
C PHE A 65 -12.21 -9.53 3.74
N ASP A 66 -12.23 -8.23 4.01
CA ASP A 66 -13.07 -7.28 3.28
C ASP A 66 -12.41 -6.74 2.00
N ALA A 67 -11.16 -7.11 1.74
CA ALA A 67 -10.43 -6.60 0.57
C ALA A 67 -11.02 -7.14 -0.73
N ASP A 68 -11.07 -6.29 -1.75
CA ASP A 68 -11.51 -6.69 -3.09
C ASP A 68 -10.29 -6.97 -3.96
N VAL A 69 -10.05 -8.25 -4.23
CA VAL A 69 -8.88 -8.70 -4.99
C VAL A 69 -8.91 -8.27 -6.46
N GLN A 70 -10.02 -7.74 -6.94
CA GLN A 70 -10.13 -7.24 -8.31
C GLN A 70 -9.54 -5.84 -8.47
N TYR A 71 -9.43 -5.09 -7.37
CA TYR A 71 -8.78 -3.78 -7.41
C TYR A 71 -7.26 -3.95 -7.53
N PRO A 72 -6.62 -3.23 -8.47
CA PRO A 72 -5.18 -3.37 -8.66
C PRO A 72 -4.38 -2.88 -7.45
N ILE A 73 -3.28 -3.57 -7.16
CA ILE A 73 -2.26 -3.02 -6.26
C ILE A 73 -1.46 -1.96 -7.01
N ILE A 74 -0.76 -1.13 -6.28
CA ILE A 74 0.06 -0.06 -6.88
C ILE A 74 1.53 -0.34 -6.60
N LEU A 75 2.32 -0.37 -7.66
CA LEU A 75 3.77 -0.56 -7.60
C LEU A 75 4.48 0.72 -8.04
N SER A 76 5.63 0.98 -7.42
CA SER A 76 6.51 2.06 -7.84
C SER A 76 7.18 1.72 -9.18
N ALA A 77 7.88 2.70 -9.75
CA ALA A 77 8.61 2.50 -11.01
C ALA A 77 9.65 1.36 -10.88
N GLU A 78 10.20 1.17 -9.70
CA GLU A 78 11.17 0.10 -9.42
C GLU A 78 10.53 -1.22 -8.99
N GLY A 79 9.19 -1.27 -8.91
CA GLY A 79 8.48 -2.48 -8.53
C GLY A 79 8.21 -2.64 -7.04
N TYR A 80 8.48 -1.63 -6.21
CA TYR A 80 8.13 -1.69 -4.80
C TYR A 80 6.63 -1.51 -4.60
N LEU A 81 6.08 -2.22 -3.63
CA LEU A 81 4.67 -2.09 -3.29
C LEU A 81 4.41 -0.72 -2.65
N MET A 82 3.43 0.01 -3.16
CA MET A 82 3.00 1.29 -2.60
C MET A 82 1.62 1.20 -1.96
N ASP A 83 0.75 0.31 -2.43
CA ASP A 83 -0.57 0.09 -1.85
C ASP A 83 -1.09 -1.28 -2.25
N GLY A 84 -1.78 -1.95 -1.32
CA GLY A 84 -2.49 -3.20 -1.61
C GLY A 84 -2.09 -4.41 -0.80
N GLY A 85 -1.40 -4.26 0.35
CA GLY A 85 -0.99 -5.39 1.16
C GLY A 85 -2.15 -6.31 1.58
N HIS A 86 -3.30 -5.74 1.94
CA HIS A 86 -4.46 -6.55 2.34
C HIS A 86 -5.05 -7.32 1.15
N ARG A 87 -5.03 -6.73 -0.05
CA ARG A 87 -5.51 -7.42 -1.26
C ARG A 87 -4.62 -8.59 -1.64
N ILE A 88 -3.30 -8.43 -1.50
CA ILE A 88 -2.37 -9.53 -1.75
C ILE A 88 -2.62 -10.68 -0.77
N ALA A 89 -2.79 -10.35 0.51
CA ALA A 89 -3.06 -11.35 1.54
C ALA A 89 -4.37 -12.09 1.27
N GLU A 90 -5.43 -11.37 0.89
CA GLU A 90 -6.71 -12.02 0.55
C GLU A 90 -6.56 -12.92 -0.68
N ALA A 91 -5.86 -12.45 -1.71
CA ALA A 91 -5.61 -13.26 -2.90
C ALA A 91 -4.87 -14.56 -2.54
N TYR A 92 -3.88 -14.47 -1.66
CA TYR A 92 -3.16 -15.64 -1.20
C TYR A 92 -4.10 -16.62 -0.47
N LEU A 93 -4.96 -16.12 0.40
CA LEU A 93 -5.93 -16.97 1.12
C LEU A 93 -6.93 -17.61 0.18
N LEU A 94 -7.27 -16.94 -0.92
CA LEU A 94 -8.13 -17.49 -1.96
C LEU A 94 -7.40 -18.40 -2.94
N GLN A 95 -6.13 -18.70 -2.68
CA GLN A 95 -5.29 -19.56 -3.50
C GLN A 95 -5.07 -19.03 -4.93
N MET A 96 -5.11 -17.72 -5.09
CA MET A 96 -4.74 -17.06 -6.33
C MET A 96 -3.22 -17.01 -6.45
N HIS A 97 -2.70 -17.08 -7.68
CA HIS A 97 -1.27 -17.01 -7.94
C HIS A 97 -0.83 -15.64 -8.40
N GLU A 98 -1.76 -14.85 -8.92
CA GLU A 98 -1.48 -13.53 -9.47
C GLU A 98 -2.50 -12.53 -8.95
N VAL A 99 -2.11 -11.26 -8.96
CA VAL A 99 -2.99 -10.14 -8.60
C VAL A 99 -2.90 -9.07 -9.68
N PRO A 100 -3.99 -8.32 -9.93
CA PRO A 100 -3.93 -7.19 -10.82
C PRO A 100 -3.09 -6.08 -10.19
N ALA A 101 -2.27 -5.42 -10.99
CA ALA A 101 -1.38 -4.37 -10.54
C ALA A 101 -1.28 -3.26 -11.57
N VAL A 102 -1.07 -2.05 -11.10
CA VAL A 102 -0.61 -0.92 -11.91
C VAL A 102 0.77 -0.52 -11.42
N GLN A 103 1.61 -0.06 -12.31
CA GLN A 103 2.98 0.32 -11.97
C GLN A 103 3.29 1.67 -12.59
N PHE A 104 3.82 2.58 -11.77
CA PHE A 104 4.25 3.87 -12.28
C PHE A 104 5.43 3.70 -13.22
N VAL A 105 5.46 4.49 -14.29
CA VAL A 105 6.64 4.60 -15.16
C VAL A 105 7.66 5.50 -14.48
N LEU A 106 7.19 6.56 -13.85
CA LEU A 106 7.97 7.48 -13.04
C LEU A 106 7.19 7.68 -11.74
N ASP A 107 7.86 7.56 -10.61
CA ASP A 107 7.21 7.74 -9.33
C ASP A 107 6.65 9.16 -9.22
N PRO A 108 5.42 9.32 -8.71
CA PRO A 108 4.88 10.65 -8.49
C PRO A 108 5.67 11.36 -7.39
N GLU A 109 5.66 12.69 -7.43
CA GLU A 109 6.25 13.50 -6.37
C GLU A 109 5.64 13.11 -5.03
N PRO A 110 6.44 12.93 -3.98
CA PRO A 110 5.90 12.69 -2.65
C PRO A 110 5.11 13.92 -2.17
N ASP A 111 4.12 13.66 -1.32
CA ASP A 111 3.34 14.75 -0.76
C ASP A 111 4.16 15.58 0.23
N TYR A 112 5.10 14.93 0.93
CA TYR A 112 6.11 15.63 1.73
C TYR A 112 7.30 14.70 2.01
N ILE A 113 8.38 15.31 2.48
CA ILE A 113 9.64 14.62 2.80
C ILE A 113 9.97 14.91 4.25
N LEU A 114 10.29 13.87 5.02
CA LEU A 114 10.67 13.96 6.42
C LEU A 114 12.11 13.48 6.61
N PRO A 115 12.77 13.84 7.76
CA PRO A 115 14.02 13.19 8.12
C PRO A 115 13.83 11.67 8.16
N PRO A 116 14.88 10.87 7.85
CA PRO A 116 14.73 9.43 7.70
C PRO A 116 14.19 8.70 8.93
N ASP A 117 14.47 9.21 10.13
CA ASP A 117 14.06 8.61 11.39
C ASP A 117 12.85 9.28 12.02
N ALA A 118 12.26 10.28 11.35
CA ALA A 118 11.10 10.98 11.89
C ALA A 118 9.87 10.07 11.91
N PRO A 119 9.05 10.13 12.96
CA PRO A 119 7.77 9.44 12.94
C PRO A 119 6.83 10.11 11.94
N LEU A 120 5.91 9.33 11.37
CA LEU A 120 4.88 9.90 10.52
C LEU A 120 3.95 10.77 11.36
N PRO A 121 3.68 12.02 10.93
CA PRO A 121 2.80 12.88 11.68
C PRO A 121 1.37 12.35 11.70
N HIS A 122 0.65 12.68 12.77
CA HIS A 122 -0.78 12.42 12.83
C HIS A 122 -1.49 13.41 11.90
N VAL A 123 -2.21 12.87 10.93
CA VAL A 123 -2.97 13.68 9.97
C VAL A 123 -4.43 13.31 10.11
N PRO A 124 -5.34 14.28 10.29
CA PRO A 124 -6.76 13.99 10.32
C PRO A 124 -7.19 13.30 9.04
N ARG A 125 -8.12 12.36 9.17
CA ARG A 125 -8.68 11.69 8.00
C ARG A 125 -9.43 12.69 7.14
N ILE A 126 -9.07 12.76 5.87
CA ILE A 126 -9.79 13.56 4.90
C ILE A 126 -10.86 12.67 4.29
N PRO A 127 -12.15 13.12 4.25
CA PRO A 127 -13.15 12.37 3.53
C PRO A 127 -12.75 12.24 2.08
N VAL A 128 -12.66 11.00 1.59
CA VAL A 128 -12.32 10.74 0.20
C VAL A 128 -13.40 9.88 -0.41
N PRO A 129 -13.61 9.98 -1.74
CA PRO A 129 -14.47 9.04 -2.42
C PRO A 129 -13.99 7.62 -2.13
N ALA A 130 -14.93 6.68 -2.05
CA ALA A 130 -14.56 5.29 -1.86
C ALA A 130 -13.67 4.86 -3.02
N LEU A 131 -12.40 4.60 -2.72
CA LEU A 131 -11.41 4.17 -3.71
C LEU A 131 -11.24 2.64 -3.70
N GLY A 132 -12.25 1.95 -3.26
CA GLY A 132 -12.24 0.50 -3.22
C GLY A 132 -10.98 -0.04 -2.57
N GLY A 133 -11.04 -0.85 -1.60
CA GLY A 133 -9.95 -1.62 -1.06
C GLY A 133 -8.59 -0.94 -0.85
N GLY A 134 -8.49 0.36 -0.91
CA GLY A 134 -7.24 1.09 -0.69
C GLY A 134 -6.80 1.07 0.77
N LEU A 135 -6.72 -0.08 1.34
CA LEU A 135 -6.38 -0.25 2.75
C LEU A 135 -4.99 -0.77 2.92
#